data_a5690a78573ec3cfced602cff906c95f
#
_entry.id   a5690a78573ec3cfced602cff906c95f
#
_cell.length_a   1.000
_cell.length_b   1.000
_cell.length_c   1.000
_cell.angle_alpha   90.00
_cell.angle_beta   90.00
_cell.angle_gamma   90.00
#
_symmetry.space_group_name_H-M   'P 1'
#
loop_
_entity.id
_entity.type
_entity.pdbx_description
1 polymer ?
#
loop_
_entity_poly.entity_id
_entity_poly.type
_entity_poly.pdbx_seq_one_letter_code
_entity_poly.pdbx_strand_id
1 'polypeptide(L)'
;SATALLSIGGFMMMPFGSAFAINNLHITENELPMIFMIAGIATLIVMPIIGKLSDRINKYKIFVFGSIWTIVTILIYTNLGKTPFAIVAFLNVLMMMGIMGRMVPSTALVTAIPDMQDRGAFMSINSSLQQIAGGIAAAFAGTIVVQRDKWSPLEHYNTLGIIIVCISIVSILLMYRVDKLGKRKTKQK
;
A
#
# COMPACT_ATOMS: atom_id res chain seq x y z
N SER A 1 4.19 1.93 15.08
CA SER A 1 2.84 2.43 14.79
C SER A 1 2.71 3.10 13.43
N ALA A 2 3.68 3.85 12.90
CA ALA A 2 3.59 4.44 11.55
C ALA A 2 3.52 3.36 10.45
N THR A 3 4.28 2.29 10.58
CA THR A 3 4.25 1.14 9.67
C THR A 3 2.96 0.32 9.74
N ALA A 4 2.35 0.22 10.92
CA ALA A 4 1.05 -0.42 11.08
C ALA A 4 -0.04 0.35 10.31
N LEU A 5 -0.07 1.68 10.42
CA LEU A 5 -0.97 2.53 9.63
C LEU A 5 -0.75 2.39 8.11
N LEU A 6 0.51 2.24 7.70
CA LEU A 6 0.84 2.00 6.30
C LEU A 6 0.25 0.68 5.79
N SER A 7 0.31 -0.37 6.61
CA SER A 7 -0.22 -1.69 6.28
C SER A 7 -1.75 -1.70 6.21
N ILE A 8 -2.43 -0.93 7.06
CA ILE A 8 -3.89 -0.83 7.10
C ILE A 8 -4.46 -0.56 5.70
N GLY A 9 -3.93 0.45 4.98
CA GLY A 9 -4.43 0.80 3.65
C GLY A 9 -4.34 -0.34 2.64
N GLY A 10 -3.26 -1.11 2.65
CA GLY A 10 -3.10 -2.27 1.77
C GLY A 10 -4.04 -3.43 2.15
N PHE A 11 -4.10 -3.76 3.43
CA PHE A 11 -4.93 -4.86 3.93
C PHE A 11 -6.45 -4.59 3.82
N MET A 12 -6.87 -3.33 3.83
CA MET A 12 -8.28 -2.98 3.60
C MET A 12 -8.75 -3.30 2.17
N MET A 13 -7.89 -3.13 1.16
CA MET A 13 -8.26 -3.40 -0.24
C MET A 13 -8.06 -4.86 -0.64
N MET A 14 -7.10 -5.55 -0.03
CA MET A 14 -6.64 -6.87 -0.47
C MET A 14 -7.77 -7.92 -0.57
N PRO A 15 -8.68 -8.08 0.41
CA PRO A 15 -9.75 -9.08 0.36
C PRO A 15 -10.76 -8.83 -0.76
N PHE A 16 -10.95 -7.58 -1.16
CA PHE A 16 -12.01 -7.16 -2.09
C PHE A 16 -11.49 -6.90 -3.50
N GLY A 17 -10.16 -6.87 -3.71
CA GLY A 17 -9.55 -6.50 -4.99
C GLY A 17 -9.98 -7.40 -6.14
N SER A 18 -10.02 -8.71 -5.94
CA SER A 18 -10.46 -9.67 -6.96
C SER A 18 -11.93 -9.54 -7.28
N ALA A 19 -12.79 -9.45 -6.25
CA ALA A 19 -14.22 -9.28 -6.43
C ALA A 19 -14.57 -7.95 -7.11
N PHE A 20 -13.86 -6.87 -6.77
CA PHE A 20 -14.03 -5.59 -7.44
C PHE A 20 -13.62 -5.64 -8.91
N ALA A 21 -12.50 -6.28 -9.24
CA ALA A 21 -12.05 -6.42 -10.62
C ALA A 21 -13.06 -7.20 -11.47
N ILE A 22 -13.63 -8.29 -10.95
CA ILE A 22 -14.59 -9.12 -11.67
C ILE A 22 -15.95 -8.42 -11.76
N ASN A 23 -16.51 -8.00 -10.62
CA ASN A 23 -17.92 -7.60 -10.56
C ASN A 23 -18.15 -6.12 -10.92
N ASN A 24 -17.19 -5.23 -10.67
CA ASN A 24 -17.32 -3.80 -10.96
C ASN A 24 -16.63 -3.42 -12.28
N LEU A 25 -15.42 -3.96 -12.54
CA LEU A 25 -14.67 -3.64 -13.76
C LEU A 25 -14.97 -4.58 -14.92
N HIS A 26 -15.73 -5.67 -14.68
CA HIS A 26 -16.06 -6.72 -15.66
C HIS A 26 -14.84 -7.42 -16.27
N ILE A 27 -13.80 -7.63 -15.46
CA ILE A 27 -12.67 -8.48 -15.82
C ILE A 27 -13.11 -9.94 -15.71
N THR A 28 -12.78 -10.76 -16.70
CA THR A 28 -13.12 -12.17 -16.65
C THR A 28 -12.24 -12.93 -15.67
N GLU A 29 -12.75 -14.06 -15.14
CA GLU A 29 -11.97 -14.90 -14.21
C GLU A 29 -10.65 -15.39 -14.81
N ASN A 30 -10.58 -15.56 -16.13
CA ASN A 30 -9.36 -15.97 -16.86
C ASN A 30 -8.35 -14.81 -17.01
N GLU A 31 -8.80 -13.57 -17.05
CA GLU A 31 -7.95 -12.38 -17.16
C GLU A 31 -7.37 -11.95 -15.81
N LEU A 32 -8.05 -12.25 -14.70
CA LEU A 32 -7.64 -11.84 -13.37
C LEU A 32 -6.22 -12.33 -13.01
N PRO A 33 -5.83 -13.61 -13.23
CA PRO A 33 -4.46 -14.07 -13.00
C PRO A 33 -3.43 -13.32 -13.84
N MET A 34 -3.78 -12.91 -15.07
CA MET A 34 -2.89 -12.14 -15.94
C MET A 34 -2.60 -10.75 -15.36
N ILE A 35 -3.60 -10.09 -14.78
CA ILE A 35 -3.40 -8.79 -14.10
C ILE A 35 -2.41 -8.94 -12.95
N PHE A 36 -2.57 -9.97 -12.11
CA PHE A 36 -1.65 -10.21 -10.99
C PHE A 36 -0.25 -10.60 -11.46
N MET A 37 -0.14 -11.36 -12.55
CA MET A 37 1.16 -11.71 -13.15
C MET A 37 1.88 -10.45 -13.67
N ILE A 38 1.19 -9.60 -14.41
CA ILE A 38 1.74 -8.32 -14.92
C ILE A 38 2.17 -7.42 -13.76
N ALA A 39 1.33 -7.28 -12.73
CA ALA A 39 1.64 -6.52 -11.53
C ALA A 39 2.84 -7.10 -10.75
N GLY A 40 2.94 -8.43 -10.68
CA GLY A 40 4.07 -9.13 -10.07
C GLY A 40 5.39 -8.88 -10.82
N ILE A 41 5.40 -9.00 -12.14
CA ILE A 41 6.57 -8.69 -12.98
C ILE A 41 6.98 -7.22 -12.81
N ALA A 42 6.00 -6.31 -12.85
CA ALA A 42 6.26 -4.89 -12.61
C ALA A 42 6.91 -4.65 -11.24
N THR A 43 6.45 -5.34 -10.19
CA THR A 43 7.01 -5.25 -8.84
C THR A 43 8.48 -5.70 -8.80
N LEU A 44 8.83 -6.80 -9.49
CA LEU A 44 10.21 -7.29 -9.59
C LEU A 44 11.15 -6.28 -10.24
N ILE A 45 10.66 -5.50 -11.20
CA ILE A 45 11.43 -4.46 -11.88
C ILE A 45 11.50 -3.18 -11.01
N VAL A 46 10.38 -2.75 -10.47
CA VAL A 46 10.26 -1.47 -9.76
C VAL A 46 10.97 -1.50 -8.40
N MET A 47 10.90 -2.62 -7.67
CA MET A 47 11.47 -2.74 -6.33
C MET A 47 12.98 -2.42 -6.27
N PRO A 48 13.85 -2.99 -7.13
CA PRO A 48 15.27 -2.64 -7.14
C PRO A 48 15.54 -1.20 -7.61
N ILE A 49 14.71 -0.66 -8.49
CA ILE A 49 14.82 0.74 -8.94
C ILE A 49 14.55 1.69 -7.77
N ILE A 50 13.46 1.47 -7.06
CA ILE A 50 13.11 2.26 -5.86
C ILE A 50 14.15 2.06 -4.76
N GLY A 51 14.70 0.85 -4.58
CA GLY A 51 15.79 0.58 -3.66
C GLY A 51 17.01 1.46 -3.93
N LYS A 52 17.52 1.41 -5.15
CA LYS A 52 18.67 2.24 -5.59
C LYS A 52 18.38 3.75 -5.48
N LEU A 53 17.16 4.16 -5.82
CA LEU A 53 16.74 5.55 -5.69
C LEU A 53 16.68 5.99 -4.22
N SER A 54 16.20 5.11 -3.34
CA SER A 54 16.12 5.32 -1.89
C SER A 54 17.49 5.43 -1.21
N ASP A 55 18.55 4.87 -1.82
CA ASP A 55 19.92 5.01 -1.34
C ASP A 55 20.55 6.35 -1.75
N ARG A 56 20.11 6.93 -2.87
CA ARG A 56 20.66 8.19 -3.41
C ARG A 56 19.90 9.43 -2.98
N ILE A 57 18.58 9.31 -2.80
CA ILE A 57 17.70 10.42 -2.45
C ILE A 57 17.20 10.24 -1.01
N ASN A 58 16.77 11.33 -0.38
CA ASN A 58 16.17 11.29 0.94
C ASN A 58 14.95 10.33 0.95
N LYS A 59 15.04 9.28 1.77
CA LYS A 59 14.03 8.22 1.89
C LYS A 59 12.63 8.76 2.17
N TYR A 60 12.53 9.80 3.00
CA TYR A 60 11.24 10.43 3.30
C TYR A 60 10.63 11.12 2.06
N LYS A 61 11.43 11.76 1.21
CA LYS A 61 10.92 12.37 -0.04
C LYS A 61 10.34 11.33 -0.98
N ILE A 62 11.01 10.20 -1.15
CA ILE A 62 10.52 9.09 -1.99
C ILE A 62 9.24 8.50 -1.40
N PHE A 63 9.21 8.33 -0.07
CA PHE A 63 8.00 7.87 0.63
C PHE A 63 6.80 8.80 0.39
N VAL A 64 6.98 10.11 0.50
CA VAL A 64 5.92 11.10 0.24
C VAL A 64 5.46 11.04 -1.21
N PHE A 65 6.40 11.01 -2.16
CA PHE A 65 6.06 10.90 -3.59
C PHE A 65 5.27 9.61 -3.87
N GLY A 66 5.75 8.45 -3.40
CA GLY A 66 5.06 7.17 -3.55
C GLY A 66 3.68 7.16 -2.88
N SER A 67 3.53 7.84 -1.75
CA SER A 67 2.24 7.96 -1.06
C SER A 67 1.25 8.82 -1.83
N ILE A 68 1.68 9.96 -2.36
CA ILE A 68 0.83 10.82 -3.20
C ILE A 68 0.42 10.07 -4.48
N TRP A 69 1.39 9.39 -5.11
CA TRP A 69 1.13 8.56 -6.28
C TRP A 69 0.10 7.47 -5.99
N THR A 70 0.24 6.76 -4.87
CA THR A 70 -0.71 5.73 -4.44
C THR A 70 -2.10 6.32 -4.18
N ILE A 71 -2.19 7.48 -3.53
CA ILE A 71 -3.46 8.19 -3.28
C ILE A 71 -4.19 8.46 -4.59
N VAL A 72 -3.50 9.06 -5.56
CA VAL A 72 -4.09 9.39 -6.87
C VAL A 72 -4.56 8.12 -7.58
N THR A 73 -3.72 7.09 -7.60
CA THR A 73 -4.05 5.83 -8.28
C THR A 73 -5.22 5.10 -7.62
N ILE A 74 -5.29 5.08 -6.27
CA ILE A 74 -6.41 4.48 -5.54
C ILE A 74 -7.71 5.24 -5.83
N LEU A 75 -7.69 6.57 -5.81
CA LEU A 75 -8.88 7.37 -6.12
C LEU A 75 -9.39 7.10 -7.53
N ILE A 76 -8.50 6.99 -8.51
CA ILE A 76 -8.89 6.62 -9.87
C ILE A 76 -9.47 5.21 -9.88
N TYR A 77 -8.74 4.22 -9.33
CA TYR A 77 -9.10 2.81 -9.39
C TYR A 77 -10.44 2.50 -8.71
N THR A 78 -10.69 3.07 -7.53
CA THR A 78 -11.91 2.80 -6.75
C THR A 78 -13.17 3.47 -7.31
N ASN A 79 -13.02 4.42 -8.23
CA ASN A 79 -14.12 5.08 -8.92
C ASN A 79 -14.31 4.60 -10.38
N LEU A 80 -13.57 3.58 -10.80
CA LEU A 80 -13.74 2.97 -12.12
C LEU A 80 -15.03 2.14 -12.16
N GLY A 81 -15.74 2.25 -13.31
CA GLY A 81 -16.76 1.31 -13.70
C GLY A 81 -16.23 0.29 -14.70
N LYS A 82 -17.09 -0.20 -15.61
CA LYS A 82 -16.71 -1.13 -16.67
C LYS A 82 -15.51 -0.59 -17.47
N THR A 83 -14.37 -1.29 -17.40
CA THR A 83 -13.10 -0.82 -17.95
C THR A 83 -12.39 -1.94 -18.70
N PRO A 84 -11.81 -1.68 -19.88
CA PRO A 84 -11.05 -2.68 -20.65
C PRO A 84 -9.85 -3.21 -19.86
N PHE A 85 -9.52 -4.49 -20.07
CA PHE A 85 -8.41 -5.21 -19.45
C PHE A 85 -7.10 -4.42 -19.44
N ALA A 86 -6.71 -3.84 -20.58
CA ALA A 86 -5.44 -3.13 -20.71
C ALA A 86 -5.33 -1.94 -19.75
N ILE A 87 -6.41 -1.19 -19.54
CA ILE A 87 -6.43 -0.05 -18.62
C ILE A 87 -6.37 -0.54 -17.17
N VAL A 88 -7.10 -1.59 -16.83
CA VAL A 88 -7.08 -2.18 -15.49
C VAL A 88 -5.68 -2.73 -15.15
N ALA A 89 -5.05 -3.45 -16.08
CA ALA A 89 -3.70 -3.96 -15.93
C ALA A 89 -2.68 -2.81 -15.75
N PHE A 90 -2.78 -1.77 -16.57
CA PHE A 90 -1.92 -0.59 -16.46
C PHE A 90 -2.08 0.13 -15.11
N LEU A 91 -3.30 0.33 -14.65
CA LEU A 91 -3.56 0.95 -13.34
C LEU A 91 -3.06 0.09 -12.17
N ASN A 92 -3.15 -1.25 -12.28
CA ASN A 92 -2.56 -2.13 -11.29
C ASN A 92 -1.03 -2.00 -11.23
N VAL A 93 -0.36 -1.88 -12.38
CA VAL A 93 1.09 -1.60 -12.43
C VAL A 93 1.41 -0.27 -11.75
N LEU A 94 0.68 0.81 -12.07
CA LEU A 94 0.87 2.12 -11.45
C LEU A 94 0.63 2.07 -9.93
N MET A 95 -0.36 1.30 -9.50
CA MET A 95 -0.65 1.11 -8.07
C MET A 95 0.50 0.36 -7.37
N MET A 96 1.06 -0.69 -7.98
CA MET A 96 2.23 -1.41 -7.45
C MET A 96 3.46 -0.52 -7.37
N MET A 97 3.70 0.34 -8.38
CA MET A 97 4.77 1.34 -8.33
C MET A 97 4.64 2.28 -7.12
N GLY A 98 3.44 2.77 -6.86
CA GLY A 98 3.16 3.62 -5.71
C GLY A 98 3.35 2.88 -4.38
N ILE A 99 2.84 1.66 -4.26
CA ILE A 99 2.98 0.81 -3.08
C ILE A 99 4.46 0.54 -2.78
N MET A 100 5.26 0.15 -3.78
CA MET A 100 6.70 -0.07 -3.61
C MET A 100 7.43 1.23 -3.27
N GLY A 101 7.04 2.35 -3.91
CA GLY A 101 7.58 3.69 -3.64
C GLY A 101 7.39 4.17 -2.21
N ARG A 102 6.40 3.65 -1.50
CA ARG A 102 6.17 3.95 -0.06
C ARG A 102 6.68 2.86 0.86
N MET A 103 6.60 1.59 0.48
CA MET A 103 6.98 0.45 1.32
C MET A 103 8.49 0.34 1.50
N VAL A 104 9.27 0.42 0.43
CA VAL A 104 10.72 0.28 0.46
C VAL A 104 11.39 1.35 1.33
N PRO A 105 11.16 2.67 1.10
CA PRO A 105 11.78 3.68 1.94
C PRO A 105 11.24 3.71 3.37
N SER A 106 9.98 3.35 3.61
CA SER A 106 9.42 3.26 4.98
C SER A 106 10.11 2.18 5.80
N THR A 107 10.33 1.01 5.22
CA THR A 107 11.07 -0.07 5.86
C THR A 107 12.50 0.37 6.19
N ALA A 108 13.18 1.01 5.24
CA ALA A 108 14.54 1.53 5.45
C ALA A 108 14.60 2.62 6.54
N LEU A 109 13.61 3.49 6.65
CA LEU A 109 13.52 4.51 7.72
C LEU A 109 13.32 3.87 9.10
N VAL A 110 12.46 2.87 9.18
CA VAL A 110 12.10 2.21 10.45
C VAL A 110 13.22 1.30 10.94
N THR A 111 13.90 0.57 10.05
CA THR A 111 15.05 -0.28 10.40
C THR A 111 16.29 0.49 10.85
N ALA A 112 16.34 1.80 10.58
CA ALA A 112 17.43 2.66 11.05
C ALA A 112 17.27 3.14 12.50
N ILE A 113 16.10 2.92 13.13
CA ILE A 113 15.81 3.40 14.49
C ILE A 113 16.47 2.53 15.57
N PRO A 114 16.31 1.19 15.59
CA PRO A 114 16.89 0.34 16.62
C PRO A 114 18.41 0.21 16.47
N ASP A 115 19.07 -0.06 17.59
CA ASP A 115 20.49 -0.43 17.55
C ASP A 115 20.67 -1.82 16.91
N MET A 116 21.90 -2.13 16.46
CA MET A 116 22.17 -3.36 15.70
C MET A 116 21.75 -4.64 16.45
N GLN A 117 21.93 -4.66 17.79
CA GLN A 117 21.60 -5.80 18.64
C GLN A 117 20.08 -6.03 18.76
N ASP A 118 19.29 -4.95 18.77
CA ASP A 118 17.85 -5.02 19.00
C ASP A 118 17.03 -5.04 17.68
N ARG A 119 17.70 -4.92 16.54
CA ARG A 119 17.04 -4.79 15.24
C ARG A 119 16.15 -5.99 14.91
N GLY A 120 16.58 -7.21 15.21
CA GLY A 120 15.80 -8.43 14.97
C GLY A 120 14.50 -8.46 15.80
N ALA A 121 14.59 -8.23 17.10
CA ALA A 121 13.45 -8.19 17.99
C ALA A 121 12.48 -7.06 17.61
N PHE A 122 13.00 -5.87 17.32
CA PHE A 122 12.20 -4.74 16.87
C PHE A 122 11.44 -5.04 15.58
N MET A 123 12.08 -5.65 14.58
CA MET A 123 11.44 -5.99 13.31
C MET A 123 10.37 -7.07 13.48
N SER A 124 10.58 -8.06 14.35
CA SER A 124 9.57 -9.08 14.67
C SER A 124 8.32 -8.45 15.31
N ILE A 125 8.50 -7.60 16.31
CA ILE A 125 7.39 -6.89 16.96
C ILE A 125 6.68 -5.98 15.94
N ASN A 126 7.43 -5.26 15.10
CA ASN A 126 6.86 -4.39 14.09
C ASN A 126 6.04 -5.16 13.05
N SER A 127 6.51 -6.32 12.60
CA SER A 127 5.78 -7.20 11.67
C SER A 127 4.51 -7.77 12.30
N SER A 128 4.57 -8.24 13.55
CA SER A 128 3.41 -8.72 14.29
C SER A 128 2.34 -7.63 14.43
N LEU A 129 2.77 -6.41 14.79
CA LEU A 129 1.86 -5.26 14.91
C LEU A 129 1.22 -4.89 13.56
N GLN A 130 1.96 -4.99 12.46
CA GLN A 130 1.44 -4.76 11.12
C GLN A 130 0.38 -5.81 10.73
N GLN A 131 0.62 -7.09 11.04
CA GLN A 131 -0.33 -8.17 10.75
C GLN A 131 -1.61 -8.04 11.56
N ILE A 132 -1.51 -7.73 12.86
CA ILE A 132 -2.67 -7.49 13.71
C ILE A 132 -3.48 -6.30 13.19
N ALA A 133 -2.81 -5.17 12.92
CA ALA A 133 -3.45 -3.97 12.39
C ALA A 133 -4.10 -4.24 11.02
N GLY A 134 -3.45 -5.06 10.18
CA GLY A 134 -3.98 -5.49 8.89
C GLY A 134 -5.22 -6.36 9.02
N GLY A 135 -5.23 -7.32 9.95
CA GLY A 135 -6.41 -8.16 10.22
C GLY A 135 -7.62 -7.34 10.69
N ILE A 136 -7.39 -6.41 11.64
CA ILE A 136 -8.43 -5.50 12.11
C ILE A 136 -8.93 -4.61 10.96
N ALA A 137 -8.03 -4.11 10.13
CA ALA A 137 -8.37 -3.27 8.98
C ALA A 137 -9.20 -4.01 7.93
N ALA A 138 -8.85 -5.27 7.63
CA ALA A 138 -9.61 -6.11 6.70
C ALA A 138 -11.02 -6.41 7.23
N ALA A 139 -11.15 -6.70 8.54
CA ALA A 139 -12.44 -6.90 9.19
C ALA A 139 -13.29 -5.62 9.14
N PHE A 140 -12.69 -4.47 9.44
CA PHE A 140 -13.37 -3.17 9.36
C PHE A 140 -13.80 -2.84 7.93
N ALA A 141 -12.97 -3.10 6.93
CA ALA A 141 -13.32 -2.93 5.53
C ALA A 141 -14.53 -3.78 5.12
N GLY A 142 -14.66 -5.00 5.69
CA GLY A 142 -15.81 -5.87 5.49
C GLY A 142 -17.13 -5.32 6.05
N THR A 143 -17.10 -4.36 6.98
CA THR A 143 -18.32 -3.68 7.44
C THR A 143 -18.76 -2.52 6.54
N ILE A 144 -17.86 -2.02 5.69
CA ILE A 144 -18.11 -0.89 4.80
C ILE A 144 -18.50 -1.38 3.40
N VAL A 145 -17.75 -2.35 2.88
CA VAL A 145 -17.99 -2.89 1.54
C VAL A 145 -19.12 -3.89 1.61
N VAL A 146 -20.21 -3.61 0.90
CA VAL A 146 -21.38 -4.48 0.85
C VAL A 146 -21.41 -5.19 -0.49
N GLN A 147 -21.53 -6.52 -0.45
CA GLN A 147 -21.78 -7.36 -1.61
C GLN A 147 -23.02 -8.21 -1.33
N ARG A 148 -24.09 -7.99 -2.08
CA ARG A 148 -25.40 -8.65 -1.84
C ARG A 148 -25.35 -10.13 -2.24
N ASP A 149 -24.70 -10.41 -3.37
CA ASP A 149 -24.53 -11.75 -3.92
C ASP A 149 -23.11 -11.90 -4.49
N LYS A 150 -22.66 -13.16 -4.66
CA LYS A 150 -21.33 -13.47 -5.19
C LYS A 150 -20.97 -12.75 -6.51
N TRP A 151 -21.96 -12.42 -7.30
CA TRP A 151 -21.81 -11.80 -8.63
C TRP A 151 -22.28 -10.35 -8.68
N SER A 152 -22.78 -9.80 -7.58
CA SER A 152 -23.19 -8.40 -7.54
C SER A 152 -21.97 -7.48 -7.43
N PRO A 153 -22.03 -6.26 -8.02
CA PRO A 153 -21.00 -5.24 -7.83
C PRO A 153 -20.83 -4.92 -6.34
N LEU A 154 -19.60 -4.62 -5.95
CA LEU A 154 -19.29 -4.14 -4.61
C LEU A 154 -19.79 -2.72 -4.45
N GLU A 155 -20.64 -2.50 -3.48
CA GLU A 155 -21.14 -1.19 -3.07
C GLU A 155 -20.15 -0.56 -2.07
N HIS A 156 -20.04 0.76 -2.08
CA HIS A 156 -19.19 1.56 -1.18
C HIS A 156 -17.67 1.33 -1.28
N TYR A 157 -17.19 0.74 -2.38
CA TYR A 157 -15.75 0.54 -2.57
C TYR A 157 -15.00 1.88 -2.76
N ASN A 158 -15.66 2.90 -3.31
CA ASN A 158 -15.16 4.26 -3.37
C ASN A 158 -14.97 4.88 -1.97
N THR A 159 -15.91 4.63 -1.05
CA THR A 159 -15.81 5.06 0.36
C THR A 159 -14.58 4.44 1.03
N LEU A 160 -14.32 3.16 0.77
CA LEU A 160 -13.11 2.49 1.22
C LEU A 160 -11.85 3.21 0.70
N GLY A 161 -11.84 3.58 -0.58
CA GLY A 161 -10.75 4.37 -1.18
C GLY A 161 -10.50 5.69 -0.45
N ILE A 162 -11.54 6.45 -0.12
CA ILE A 162 -11.44 7.72 0.62
C ILE A 162 -10.85 7.49 2.01
N ILE A 163 -11.27 6.46 2.73
CA ILE A 163 -10.74 6.12 4.06
C ILE A 163 -9.25 5.82 3.97
N ILE A 164 -8.82 5.05 2.96
CA ILE A 164 -7.41 4.74 2.73
C ILE A 164 -6.60 6.00 2.42
N VAL A 165 -7.17 6.94 1.69
CA VAL A 165 -6.54 8.26 1.43
C VAL A 165 -6.32 9.01 2.74
N CYS A 166 -7.32 9.10 3.61
CA CYS A 166 -7.19 9.75 4.91
C CYS A 166 -6.10 9.08 5.77
N ILE A 167 -6.09 7.75 5.83
CA ILE A 167 -5.06 6.98 6.54
C ILE A 167 -3.67 7.23 5.94
N SER A 168 -3.56 7.33 4.62
CA SER A 168 -2.30 7.60 3.94
C SER A 168 -1.75 8.98 4.25
N ILE A 169 -2.60 10.01 4.37
CA ILE A 169 -2.22 11.36 4.79
C ILE A 169 -1.67 11.33 6.22
N VAL A 170 -2.37 10.68 7.15
CA VAL A 170 -1.89 10.51 8.53
C VAL A 170 -0.56 9.76 8.57
N SER A 171 -0.40 8.74 7.73
CA SER A 171 0.86 7.99 7.62
C SER A 171 2.03 8.86 7.15
N ILE A 172 1.80 9.80 6.22
CA ILE A 172 2.82 10.76 5.77
C ILE A 172 3.29 11.64 6.94
N LEU A 173 2.35 12.15 7.74
CA LEU A 173 2.66 13.01 8.89
C LEU A 173 3.44 12.25 9.98
N LEU A 174 3.05 11.00 10.26
CA LEU A 174 3.75 10.17 11.24
C LEU A 174 5.15 9.77 10.76
N MET A 175 5.31 9.46 9.48
CA MET A 175 6.61 9.10 8.92
C MET A 175 7.58 10.28 8.91
N TYR A 176 7.09 11.52 8.83
CA TYR A 176 7.90 12.71 9.04
C TYR A 176 8.56 12.73 10.43
N ARG A 177 7.80 12.37 11.48
CA ARG A 177 8.34 12.26 12.84
C ARG A 177 9.40 11.17 12.94
N VAL A 178 9.20 10.03 12.27
CA VAL A 178 10.15 8.93 12.22
C VAL A 178 11.47 9.36 11.56
N ASP A 179 11.42 10.04 10.40
CA ASP A 179 12.60 10.58 9.71
C ASP A 179 13.38 11.57 10.60
N LYS A 180 12.66 12.46 11.30
CA LYS A 180 13.28 13.42 12.22
C LYS A 180 13.97 12.75 13.40
N LEU A 181 13.40 11.68 13.95
CA LEU A 181 14.01 10.91 15.04
C LEU A 181 15.27 10.18 14.55
N GLY A 182 15.23 9.54 13.38
CA GLY A 182 16.38 8.88 12.79
C GLY A 182 17.56 9.84 12.57
N LYS A 183 17.30 11.04 12.04
CA LYS A 183 18.31 12.08 11.84
C LYS A 183 18.94 12.61 13.13
N ARG A 184 18.15 12.70 14.23
CA ARG A 184 18.67 13.10 15.54
C ARG A 184 19.64 12.07 16.08
N LYS A 185 19.30 10.76 15.99
CA LYS A 185 20.16 9.67 16.46
C LYS A 185 21.50 9.59 15.69
N THR A 186 21.48 9.89 14.39
CA THR A 186 22.69 9.90 13.55
C THR A 186 23.63 11.08 13.89
N LYS A 187 23.10 12.20 14.41
CA LYS A 187 23.90 13.37 14.83
C LYS A 187 24.54 13.22 16.20
N GLN A 188 24.09 12.25 17.00
CA GLN A 188 24.59 11.98 18.37
C GLN A 188 25.67 10.87 18.40
N LYS A 189 25.90 10.20 17.30
CA LYS A 189 27.00 9.26 17.07
C LYS A 189 28.11 9.93 16.25
#